data_c378fa912a7f7e206049a8f093000526
#
_entry.id   c378fa912a7f7e206049a8f093000526
#
_cell.length_a   1.000
_cell.length_b   1.000
_cell.length_c   1.000
_cell.angle_alpha   90.00
_cell.angle_beta   90.00
_cell.angle_gamma   90.00
#
_symmetry.space_group_name_H-M   'P 1'
#
loop_
_entity.id
_entity.type
_entity.pdbx_description
1 polymer ?
#
loop_
_entity_poly.entity_id
_entity_poly.type
_entity_poly.pdbx_seq_one_letter_code
_entity_poly.pdbx_strand_id
1 'polypeptide(L)'
;MKRILLLTALLLFSVMGLSQNVYKASNFNIKSDGVHDNTTSIQGAIDFIASKGGGTLEFSVGRYVTGAVQLKSGVSIRLREGAVIVGSTNIYSYKGRKAVFWGEGVENMSIFGTGVIDGRGPALLDDIAAQIRMKHIPEDAVVPTLVYLKDCKNVILKDFILRYPATKDDLYIIEGGNVTVDGCYSDMR
;
A
#
# COMPACT_ATOMS: atom_id res chain seq x y z
N MET A 1 5.12 -41.82 32.75
CA MET A 1 5.96 -40.60 32.77
C MET A 1 6.43 -40.13 31.39
N LYS A 2 6.76 -41.01 30.40
CA LYS A 2 7.22 -40.57 29.05
C LYS A 2 6.16 -39.87 28.19
N ARG A 3 4.86 -40.09 28.40
CA ARG A 3 3.78 -39.44 27.60
C ARG A 3 3.43 -38.01 28.03
N ILE A 4 3.75 -37.64 29.26
CA ILE A 4 3.49 -36.27 29.77
C ILE A 4 4.58 -35.29 29.29
N LEU A 5 5.81 -35.75 29.11
CA LEU A 5 6.90 -34.91 28.57
C LEU A 5 6.70 -34.51 27.08
N LEU A 6 6.03 -35.32 26.27
CA LEU A 6 5.77 -35.03 24.87
C LEU A 6 4.67 -33.96 24.70
N LEU A 7 3.69 -33.92 25.59
CA LEU A 7 2.61 -32.91 25.55
C LEU A 7 3.09 -31.52 26.00
N THR A 8 4.02 -31.41 26.90
CA THR A 8 4.61 -30.14 27.32
C THR A 8 5.55 -29.53 26.28
N ALA A 9 6.22 -30.34 25.47
CA ALA A 9 7.07 -29.86 24.37
C ALA A 9 6.23 -29.29 23.21
N LEU A 10 5.01 -29.80 22.97
CA LEU A 10 4.12 -29.31 21.90
C LEU A 10 3.43 -27.98 22.25
N LEU A 11 3.26 -27.68 23.55
CA LEU A 11 2.64 -26.43 24.03
C LEU A 11 3.62 -25.24 24.06
N LEU A 12 4.93 -25.50 24.07
CA LEU A 12 5.95 -24.44 24.05
C LEU A 12 6.23 -23.85 22.65
N PHE A 13 5.75 -24.49 21.59
CA PHE A 13 5.92 -23.99 20.21
C PHE A 13 4.85 -22.99 19.76
N SER A 14 3.81 -22.77 20.55
CA SER A 14 2.66 -21.92 20.16
C SER A 14 2.71 -20.48 20.66
N VAL A 15 3.80 -20.01 21.27
CA VAL A 15 3.90 -18.65 21.83
C VAL A 15 5.17 -17.93 21.34
N MET A 16 5.67 -18.25 20.16
CA MET A 16 6.47 -17.28 19.43
C MET A 16 5.51 -16.33 18.71
N GLY A 17 4.93 -15.40 19.47
CA GLY A 17 4.38 -14.19 18.91
C GLY A 17 5.50 -13.52 18.11
N LEU A 18 5.45 -13.68 16.79
CA LEU A 18 6.35 -12.98 15.87
C LEU A 18 6.15 -11.49 16.13
N SER A 19 7.03 -10.90 16.95
CA SER A 19 7.16 -9.46 17.03
C SER A 19 7.51 -9.00 15.63
N GLN A 20 6.52 -8.53 14.89
CA GLN A 20 6.71 -8.09 13.52
C GLN A 20 7.61 -6.85 13.57
N ASN A 21 8.81 -6.94 12.98
CA ASN A 21 9.75 -5.83 12.96
C ASN A 21 9.12 -4.59 12.32
N VAL A 22 9.24 -3.45 12.99
CA VAL A 22 8.75 -2.17 12.49
C VAL A 22 9.92 -1.37 11.92
N TYR A 23 9.81 -1.00 10.67
CA TYR A 23 10.79 -0.22 9.92
C TYR A 23 10.23 1.16 9.62
N LYS A 24 10.89 2.21 10.08
CA LYS A 24 10.45 3.59 9.81
C LYS A 24 10.80 3.99 8.37
N ALA A 25 9.87 4.63 7.66
CA ALA A 25 10.07 5.13 6.31
C ALA A 25 11.30 6.06 6.21
N SER A 26 11.55 6.86 7.25
CA SER A 26 12.73 7.74 7.34
C SER A 26 14.09 7.03 7.20
N ASN A 27 14.15 5.72 7.55
CA ASN A 27 15.38 4.94 7.45
C ASN A 27 15.73 4.54 6.02
N PHE A 28 14.81 4.75 5.06
CA PHE A 28 14.97 4.38 3.65
C PHE A 28 15.06 5.59 2.71
N ASN A 29 15.48 6.74 3.24
CA ASN A 29 15.55 8.00 2.48
C ASN A 29 14.22 8.43 1.85
N ILE A 30 13.09 8.01 2.43
CA ILE A 30 11.74 8.40 2.02
C ILE A 30 11.46 9.80 2.57
N LYS A 31 11.23 10.77 1.69
CA LYS A 31 11.02 12.18 2.04
C LYS A 31 9.56 12.45 2.35
N SER A 32 9.30 13.16 3.45
CA SER A 32 7.95 13.49 3.92
C SER A 32 7.49 14.91 3.58
N ASP A 33 8.08 15.52 2.55
CA ASP A 33 7.92 16.94 2.20
C ASP A 33 6.78 17.25 1.22
N GLY A 34 6.14 16.24 0.65
CA GLY A 34 5.05 16.39 -0.32
C GLY A 34 5.48 16.81 -1.72
N VAL A 35 6.78 16.78 -2.02
CA VAL A 35 7.36 17.22 -3.29
C VAL A 35 8.15 16.13 -3.98
N HIS A 36 9.08 15.49 -3.26
CA HIS A 36 9.94 14.46 -3.84
C HIS A 36 9.16 13.18 -4.13
N ASP A 37 9.35 12.64 -5.34
CA ASP A 37 8.83 11.30 -5.69
C ASP A 37 9.61 10.22 -4.94
N ASN A 38 8.90 9.48 -4.12
CA ASN A 38 9.45 8.41 -3.28
C ASN A 38 9.21 7.01 -3.84
N THR A 39 8.66 6.86 -5.04
CA THR A 39 8.25 5.56 -5.60
C THR A 39 9.34 4.51 -5.47
N THR A 40 10.55 4.83 -5.91
CA THR A 40 11.70 3.91 -5.85
C THR A 40 12.14 3.62 -4.41
N SER A 41 12.16 4.64 -3.54
CA SER A 41 12.57 4.47 -2.14
C SER A 41 11.56 3.64 -1.35
N ILE A 42 10.26 3.85 -1.57
CA ILE A 42 9.20 3.06 -0.94
C ILE A 42 9.26 1.61 -1.44
N GLN A 43 9.41 1.41 -2.76
CA GLN A 43 9.54 0.07 -3.31
C GLN A 43 10.79 -0.65 -2.73
N GLY A 44 11.93 0.02 -2.69
CA GLY A 44 13.15 -0.53 -2.12
C GLY A 44 13.01 -0.90 -0.64
N ALA A 45 12.26 -0.10 0.14
CA ALA A 45 11.96 -0.42 1.54
C ALA A 45 11.10 -1.69 1.66
N ILE A 46 10.06 -1.81 0.86
CA ILE A 46 9.19 -3.00 0.83
C ILE A 46 10.00 -4.24 0.42
N ASP A 47 10.83 -4.13 -0.63
CA ASP A 47 11.68 -5.21 -1.10
C ASP A 47 12.69 -5.66 -0.04
N PHE A 48 13.32 -4.71 0.66
CA PHE A 48 14.22 -4.98 1.76
C PHE A 48 13.51 -5.72 2.90
N ILE A 49 12.34 -5.23 3.34
CA ILE A 49 11.57 -5.83 4.43
C ILE A 49 11.13 -7.26 4.06
N ALA A 50 10.67 -7.46 2.82
CA ALA A 50 10.33 -8.78 2.31
C ALA A 50 11.54 -9.74 2.36
N SER A 51 12.73 -9.28 1.98
CA SER A 51 13.97 -10.07 2.03
C SER A 51 14.40 -10.46 3.45
N LYS A 52 13.89 -9.74 4.47
CA LYS A 52 14.14 -10.03 5.90
C LYS A 52 13.06 -10.92 6.52
N GLY A 53 12.17 -11.50 5.71
CA GLY A 53 11.11 -12.38 6.18
C GLY A 53 9.81 -11.64 6.55
N GLY A 54 9.69 -10.37 6.18
CA GLY A 54 8.50 -9.56 6.44
C GLY A 54 8.67 -8.54 7.57
N GLY A 55 7.62 -7.76 7.79
CA GLY A 55 7.60 -6.70 8.79
C GLY A 55 6.60 -5.60 8.44
N THR A 56 6.70 -4.48 9.14
CA THR A 56 5.83 -3.32 8.92
C THR A 56 6.65 -2.11 8.50
N LEU A 57 6.35 -1.53 7.34
CA LEU A 57 6.86 -0.23 6.94
C LEU A 57 5.94 0.85 7.53
N GLU A 58 6.47 1.66 8.45
CA GLU A 58 5.73 2.68 9.17
C GLU A 58 6.00 4.08 8.61
N PHE A 59 4.94 4.80 8.24
CA PHE A 59 4.95 6.19 7.84
C PHE A 59 4.48 7.07 9.02
N SER A 60 5.31 8.01 9.44
CA SER A 60 4.99 9.02 10.46
C SER A 60 4.31 10.23 9.81
N VAL A 61 4.04 11.29 10.59
CA VAL A 61 3.47 12.53 10.08
C VAL A 61 4.26 13.09 8.90
N GLY A 62 3.57 13.48 7.83
CA GLY A 62 4.17 14.04 6.61
C GLY A 62 3.45 13.64 5.34
N ARG A 63 3.90 14.16 4.19
CA ARG A 63 3.31 13.92 2.88
C ARG A 63 4.32 13.19 1.99
N TYR A 64 3.96 12.02 1.52
CA TYR A 64 4.86 11.09 0.80
C TYR A 64 4.34 10.89 -0.63
N VAL A 65 4.89 11.66 -1.58
CA VAL A 65 4.48 11.54 -2.99
C VAL A 65 5.03 10.24 -3.57
N THR A 66 4.18 9.50 -4.27
CA THR A 66 4.54 8.24 -4.92
C THR A 66 3.66 7.94 -6.15
N GLY A 67 4.22 7.25 -7.12
CA GLY A 67 3.47 6.56 -8.17
C GLY A 67 3.03 5.17 -7.72
N ALA A 68 3.09 4.19 -8.63
CA ALA A 68 2.69 2.82 -8.32
C ALA A 68 3.76 2.07 -7.51
N VAL A 69 3.34 1.50 -6.38
CA VAL A 69 4.14 0.68 -5.48
C VAL A 69 3.57 -0.73 -5.41
N GLN A 70 4.42 -1.72 -5.64
CA GLN A 70 4.05 -3.13 -5.52
C GLN A 70 4.10 -3.59 -4.05
N LEU A 71 2.99 -4.11 -3.58
CA LEU A 71 2.89 -4.77 -2.27
C LEU A 71 3.55 -6.16 -2.33
N LYS A 72 4.06 -6.65 -1.20
CA LYS A 72 4.67 -7.97 -1.07
C LYS A 72 4.14 -8.73 0.13
N SER A 73 4.10 -10.04 -0.01
CA SER A 73 3.65 -10.94 1.06
C SER A 73 4.47 -10.73 2.33
N GLY A 74 3.79 -10.75 3.47
CA GLY A 74 4.39 -10.55 4.78
C GLY A 74 4.83 -9.12 5.09
N VAL A 75 4.66 -8.14 4.19
CA VAL A 75 5.04 -6.73 4.41
C VAL A 75 3.79 -5.88 4.59
N SER A 76 3.55 -5.40 5.79
CA SER A 76 2.44 -4.51 6.10
C SER A 76 2.85 -3.04 6.01
N ILE A 77 1.89 -2.18 5.69
CA ILE A 77 2.05 -0.72 5.64
C ILE A 77 1.26 -0.11 6.79
N ARG A 78 1.93 0.65 7.64
CA ARG A 78 1.28 1.40 8.72
C ARG A 78 1.31 2.89 8.45
N LEU A 79 0.13 3.49 8.41
CA LEU A 79 -0.04 4.94 8.25
C LEU A 79 -0.40 5.54 9.60
N ARG A 80 0.54 6.22 10.27
CA ARG A 80 0.26 6.90 11.53
C ARG A 80 -0.60 8.14 11.30
N GLU A 81 -1.15 8.67 12.37
CA GLU A 81 -1.86 9.94 12.35
C GLU A 81 -1.00 11.03 11.70
N GLY A 82 -1.58 11.78 10.76
CA GLY A 82 -0.88 12.80 9.99
C GLY A 82 0.03 12.29 8.87
N ALA A 83 0.15 10.98 8.67
CA ALA A 83 0.80 10.41 7.48
C ALA A 83 -0.14 10.49 6.28
N VAL A 84 0.33 11.04 5.17
CA VAL A 84 -0.41 11.13 3.92
C VAL A 84 0.42 10.55 2.79
N ILE A 85 0.01 9.41 2.26
CA ILE A 85 0.52 8.93 0.96
C ILE A 85 -0.18 9.73 -0.12
N VAL A 86 0.60 10.37 -0.98
CA VAL A 86 0.11 11.27 -2.02
C VAL A 86 0.40 10.68 -3.40
N GLY A 87 -0.64 10.36 -4.15
CA GLY A 87 -0.51 9.90 -5.52
C GLY A 87 0.18 10.94 -6.41
N SER A 88 1.09 10.49 -7.26
CA SER A 88 1.71 11.33 -8.27
C SER A 88 0.66 11.85 -9.25
N THR A 89 0.77 13.10 -9.65
CA THR A 89 -0.04 13.68 -10.74
C THR A 89 0.55 13.43 -12.12
N ASN A 90 1.67 12.75 -12.21
CA ASN A 90 2.31 12.34 -13.45
C ASN A 90 1.95 10.88 -13.74
N ILE A 91 1.21 10.62 -14.82
CA ILE A 91 0.76 9.26 -15.20
C ILE A 91 1.93 8.29 -15.41
N TYR A 92 3.07 8.76 -15.83
CA TYR A 92 4.26 7.92 -16.05
C TYR A 92 4.85 7.33 -14.76
N SER A 93 4.59 7.96 -13.60
CA SER A 93 5.01 7.41 -12.29
C SER A 93 4.29 6.09 -11.96
N TYR A 94 3.18 5.79 -12.62
CA TYR A 94 2.44 4.54 -12.42
C TYR A 94 2.89 3.40 -13.34
N LYS A 95 3.66 3.68 -14.39
CA LYS A 95 4.20 2.67 -15.33
C LYS A 95 3.13 1.71 -15.86
N GLY A 96 1.93 2.23 -16.15
CA GLY A 96 0.77 1.44 -16.61
C GLY A 96 0.12 0.58 -15.53
N ARG A 97 0.45 0.76 -14.25
CA ARG A 97 -0.18 0.03 -13.14
C ARG A 97 -1.52 0.65 -12.74
N LYS A 98 -2.42 -0.19 -12.21
CA LYS A 98 -3.80 0.16 -11.91
C LYS A 98 -3.98 0.98 -10.63
N ALA A 99 -2.97 1.14 -9.77
CA ALA A 99 -3.14 1.79 -8.47
C ALA A 99 -1.85 2.37 -7.90
N VAL A 100 -2.00 3.23 -6.88
CA VAL A 100 -0.90 3.70 -6.01
C VAL A 100 -0.27 2.52 -5.26
N PHE A 101 -1.09 1.69 -4.59
CA PHE A 101 -0.67 0.42 -4.02
C PHE A 101 -1.31 -0.72 -4.79
N TRP A 102 -0.52 -1.63 -5.32
CA TRP A 102 -1.02 -2.78 -6.06
C TRP A 102 -0.36 -4.08 -5.64
N GLY A 103 -1.11 -5.18 -5.69
CA GLY A 103 -0.64 -6.52 -5.35
C GLY A 103 -1.40 -7.60 -6.09
N GLU A 104 -0.70 -8.59 -6.59
CA GLU A 104 -1.25 -9.79 -7.21
C GLU A 104 -0.66 -11.01 -6.50
N GLY A 105 -1.52 -11.91 -6.01
CA GLY A 105 -1.12 -13.10 -5.25
C GLY A 105 -0.42 -12.80 -3.93
N VAL A 106 -0.61 -11.61 -3.36
CA VAL A 106 0.02 -11.21 -2.08
C VAL A 106 -0.68 -11.86 -0.92
N GLU A 107 0.09 -12.32 0.06
CA GLU A 107 -0.43 -13.03 1.23
C GLU A 107 0.07 -12.43 2.55
N ASN A 108 -0.76 -12.52 3.61
CA ASN A 108 -0.39 -12.20 4.99
C ASN A 108 0.17 -10.79 5.17
N MET A 109 -0.57 -9.77 4.76
CA MET A 109 -0.18 -8.37 4.91
C MET A 109 -1.37 -7.49 5.26
N SER A 110 -1.09 -6.26 5.71
CA SER A 110 -2.11 -5.27 6.01
C SER A 110 -1.68 -3.89 5.54
N ILE A 111 -2.66 -3.06 5.15
CA ILE A 111 -2.52 -1.60 5.15
C ILE A 111 -3.42 -1.10 6.28
N PHE A 112 -2.86 -0.41 7.26
CA PHE A 112 -3.62 -0.02 8.45
C PHE A 112 -3.12 1.27 9.10
N GLY A 113 -3.95 1.82 9.97
CA GLY A 113 -3.64 3.02 10.78
C GLY A 113 -4.58 4.18 10.43
N THR A 114 -4.35 5.35 11.01
CA THR A 114 -5.23 6.52 10.94
C THR A 114 -4.77 7.58 9.93
N GLY A 115 -3.85 7.22 9.03
CA GLY A 115 -3.37 8.12 7.99
C GLY A 115 -4.28 8.17 6.76
N VAL A 116 -3.78 8.76 5.69
CA VAL A 116 -4.55 9.04 4.47
C VAL A 116 -3.81 8.51 3.24
N ILE A 117 -4.56 7.98 2.28
CA ILE A 117 -4.11 7.78 0.89
C ILE A 117 -4.89 8.76 0.02
N ASP A 118 -4.18 9.73 -0.55
CA ASP A 118 -4.72 10.83 -1.35
C ASP A 118 -4.30 10.65 -2.81
N GLY A 119 -5.24 10.33 -3.67
CA GLY A 119 -4.96 10.05 -5.08
C GLY A 119 -4.69 11.27 -5.93
N ARG A 120 -5.05 12.49 -5.47
CA ARG A 120 -4.99 13.73 -6.27
C ARG A 120 -5.68 13.58 -7.63
N GLY A 121 -6.77 12.81 -7.67
CA GLY A 121 -7.46 12.37 -8.88
C GLY A 121 -7.73 13.45 -9.92
N PRO A 122 -8.31 14.61 -9.57
CA PRO A 122 -8.54 15.67 -10.56
C PRO A 122 -7.27 16.10 -11.29
N ALA A 123 -6.17 16.34 -10.57
CA ALA A 123 -4.91 16.75 -11.18
C ALA A 123 -4.24 15.64 -12.01
N LEU A 124 -4.41 14.38 -11.60
CA LEU A 124 -3.93 13.24 -12.40
C LEU A 124 -4.75 13.07 -13.68
N LEU A 125 -6.08 13.28 -13.63
CA LEU A 125 -6.95 13.24 -14.81
C LEU A 125 -6.61 14.35 -15.81
N ASP A 126 -6.26 15.53 -15.32
CA ASP A 126 -5.79 16.63 -16.17
C ASP A 126 -4.49 16.27 -16.91
N ASP A 127 -3.53 15.63 -16.23
CA ASP A 127 -2.32 15.13 -16.88
C ASP A 127 -2.65 14.05 -17.93
N ILE A 128 -3.46 13.04 -17.56
CA ILE A 128 -3.88 11.98 -18.50
C ILE A 128 -4.53 12.60 -19.75
N ALA A 129 -5.47 13.53 -19.57
CA ALA A 129 -6.14 14.19 -20.69
C ALA A 129 -5.16 14.99 -21.57
N ALA A 130 -4.16 15.63 -20.97
CA ALA A 130 -3.12 16.33 -21.70
C ALA A 130 -2.24 15.35 -22.50
N GLN A 131 -1.82 14.23 -21.90
CA GLN A 131 -0.98 13.22 -22.56
C GLN A 131 -1.72 12.54 -23.72
N ILE A 132 -3.02 12.22 -23.57
CA ILE A 132 -3.88 11.69 -24.65
C ILE A 132 -3.97 12.70 -25.80
N ARG A 133 -4.27 13.97 -25.50
CA ARG A 133 -4.37 15.03 -26.50
C ARG A 133 -3.07 15.23 -27.30
N MET A 134 -1.92 15.05 -26.63
CA MET A 134 -0.59 15.08 -27.25
C MET A 134 -0.23 13.77 -27.98
N LYS A 135 -1.09 12.75 -27.92
CA LYS A 135 -0.85 11.40 -28.46
C LYS A 135 0.37 10.70 -27.84
N HIS A 136 0.73 11.02 -26.61
CA HIS A 136 1.82 10.36 -25.88
C HIS A 136 1.37 9.07 -25.22
N ILE A 137 0.08 8.97 -24.86
CA ILE A 137 -0.57 7.74 -24.37
C ILE A 137 -1.88 7.48 -25.13
N PRO A 138 -2.35 6.23 -25.22
CA PRO A 138 -3.59 5.90 -25.89
C PRO A 138 -4.81 6.38 -25.09
N GLU A 139 -5.98 6.49 -25.76
CA GLU A 139 -7.24 6.94 -25.14
C GLU A 139 -7.76 5.97 -24.09
N ASP A 140 -7.42 4.69 -24.20
CA ASP A 140 -7.75 3.62 -23.24
C ASP A 140 -6.65 3.40 -22.19
N ALA A 141 -5.80 4.40 -21.96
CA ALA A 141 -4.76 4.32 -20.94
C ALA A 141 -5.37 4.04 -19.56
N VAL A 142 -4.69 3.19 -18.78
CA VAL A 142 -5.12 2.80 -17.45
C VAL A 142 -5.15 4.01 -16.51
N VAL A 143 -6.32 4.29 -15.93
CA VAL A 143 -6.50 5.29 -14.88
C VAL A 143 -6.26 4.62 -13.53
N PRO A 144 -5.24 5.04 -12.75
CA PRO A 144 -4.94 4.41 -11.48
C PRO A 144 -5.98 4.72 -10.40
N THR A 145 -6.39 3.70 -9.63
CA THR A 145 -7.10 3.85 -8.36
C THR A 145 -6.12 3.98 -7.18
N LEU A 146 -6.60 3.93 -5.93
CA LEU A 146 -5.72 4.03 -4.75
C LEU A 146 -5.12 2.68 -4.36
N VAL A 147 -5.94 1.62 -4.36
CA VAL A 147 -5.51 0.26 -4.01
C VAL A 147 -6.09 -0.73 -5.01
N TYR A 148 -5.23 -1.60 -5.56
CA TYR A 148 -5.63 -2.71 -6.42
C TYR A 148 -5.06 -4.02 -5.90
N LEU A 149 -5.93 -4.98 -5.61
CA LEU A 149 -5.56 -6.29 -5.09
C LEU A 149 -6.21 -7.39 -5.94
N LYS A 150 -5.39 -8.34 -6.41
CA LYS A 150 -5.86 -9.47 -7.20
C LYS A 150 -5.37 -10.78 -6.62
N ASP A 151 -6.30 -11.75 -6.42
CA ASP A 151 -6.03 -13.10 -5.92
C ASP A 151 -5.19 -13.13 -4.63
N CYS A 152 -5.38 -12.12 -3.77
CA CYS A 152 -4.65 -11.97 -2.51
C CYS A 152 -5.27 -12.81 -1.40
N LYS A 153 -4.45 -13.27 -0.42
CA LYS A 153 -4.92 -14.08 0.71
C LYS A 153 -4.53 -13.48 2.04
N ASN A 154 -5.47 -13.49 2.99
CA ASN A 154 -5.27 -12.97 4.34
C ASN A 154 -4.71 -11.53 4.31
N VAL A 155 -5.38 -10.65 3.57
CA VAL A 155 -5.04 -9.23 3.46
C VAL A 155 -6.08 -8.40 4.20
N ILE A 156 -5.62 -7.39 4.94
CA ILE A 156 -6.48 -6.51 5.75
C ILE A 156 -6.20 -5.06 5.37
N LEU A 157 -7.26 -4.33 4.99
CA LEU A 157 -7.28 -2.88 4.84
C LEU A 157 -8.05 -2.30 6.01
N LYS A 158 -7.39 -1.46 6.87
CA LYS A 158 -8.02 -1.08 8.14
C LYS A 158 -7.74 0.35 8.59
N ASP A 159 -8.81 1.06 8.97
CA ASP A 159 -8.85 2.32 9.73
C ASP A 159 -8.22 3.55 9.06
N PHE A 160 -7.86 3.53 7.79
CA PHE A 160 -7.28 4.68 7.08
C PHE A 160 -8.30 5.37 6.16
N ILE A 161 -7.96 6.59 5.75
CA ILE A 161 -8.81 7.41 4.88
C ILE A 161 -8.32 7.28 3.44
N LEU A 162 -9.27 7.06 2.52
CA LEU A 162 -9.08 7.07 1.07
C LEU A 162 -9.77 8.32 0.50
N ARG A 163 -9.06 9.14 -0.29
CA ARG A 163 -9.66 10.33 -0.86
C ARG A 163 -9.13 10.68 -2.24
N TYR A 164 -9.95 11.41 -3.00
CA TYR A 164 -9.64 11.93 -4.32
C TYR A 164 -9.06 10.90 -5.29
N PRO A 165 -9.74 9.74 -5.52
CA PRO A 165 -9.31 8.82 -6.57
C PRO A 165 -9.46 9.48 -7.94
N ALA A 166 -8.69 9.03 -8.92
CA ALA A 166 -8.88 9.43 -10.31
C ALA A 166 -10.07 8.69 -10.95
N THR A 167 -10.38 7.50 -10.46
CA THR A 167 -11.58 6.71 -10.80
C THR A 167 -12.76 7.18 -9.96
N LYS A 168 -13.90 7.54 -10.60
CA LYS A 168 -15.02 8.17 -9.90
C LYS A 168 -15.61 7.39 -8.74
N ASP A 169 -15.61 6.05 -8.81
CA ASP A 169 -16.34 5.19 -7.89
C ASP A 169 -15.46 4.15 -7.20
N ASP A 170 -14.22 3.97 -7.66
CA ASP A 170 -13.34 2.90 -7.20
C ASP A 170 -12.17 3.43 -6.38
N LEU A 171 -12.36 3.58 -5.07
CA LEU A 171 -11.28 3.87 -4.13
C LEU A 171 -10.28 2.72 -4.05
N TYR A 172 -10.80 1.49 -4.14
CA TYR A 172 -10.02 0.27 -4.21
C TYR A 172 -10.72 -0.76 -5.11
N ILE A 173 -9.94 -1.61 -5.76
CA ILE A 173 -10.42 -2.73 -6.58
C ILE A 173 -9.87 -4.02 -6.00
N ILE A 174 -10.76 -4.98 -5.69
CA ILE A 174 -10.42 -6.31 -5.19
C ILE A 174 -10.98 -7.33 -6.17
N GLU A 175 -10.08 -8.07 -6.82
CA GLU A 175 -10.41 -9.13 -7.76
C GLU A 175 -10.02 -10.48 -7.17
N GLY A 176 -11.00 -11.24 -6.66
CA GLY A 176 -10.76 -12.56 -6.07
C GLY A 176 -10.01 -12.53 -4.73
N GLY A 177 -9.72 -13.70 -4.20
CA GLY A 177 -8.94 -13.86 -2.99
C GLY A 177 -9.73 -13.67 -1.69
N ASN A 178 -9.01 -13.43 -0.58
CA ASN A 178 -9.55 -13.17 0.75
C ASN A 178 -8.97 -11.86 1.28
N VAL A 179 -9.73 -10.77 1.13
CA VAL A 179 -9.36 -9.42 1.58
C VAL A 179 -10.46 -8.88 2.49
N THR A 180 -10.09 -8.44 3.68
CA THR A 180 -11.00 -7.78 4.63
C THR A 180 -10.79 -6.27 4.57
N VAL A 181 -11.88 -5.52 4.44
CA VAL A 181 -11.87 -4.05 4.52
C VAL A 181 -12.70 -3.64 5.74
N ASP A 182 -12.09 -2.97 6.70
CA ASP A 182 -12.70 -2.60 7.97
C ASP A 182 -12.30 -1.17 8.35
N GLY A 183 -13.29 -0.33 8.71
CA GLY A 183 -13.05 1.04 9.19
C GLY A 183 -12.36 1.99 8.20
N CYS A 184 -12.27 1.64 6.92
CA CYS A 184 -11.75 2.56 5.90
C CYS A 184 -12.82 3.57 5.50
N TYR A 185 -12.49 4.85 5.55
CA TYR A 185 -13.40 5.95 5.23
C TYR A 185 -13.06 6.55 3.87
N SER A 186 -14.13 6.91 3.13
CA SER A 186 -14.04 7.69 1.90
C SER A 186 -14.29 9.16 2.23
N ASP A 187 -13.35 10.05 1.90
CA ASP A 187 -13.55 11.49 1.91
C ASP A 187 -13.43 12.02 0.48
N MET A 188 -14.58 12.27 -0.13
CA MET A 188 -14.71 12.75 -1.53
C MET A 188 -15.17 14.21 -1.61
N ARG A 189 -14.99 15.00 -0.53
CA ARG A 189 -15.36 16.41 -0.51
C ARG A 189 -14.33 17.30 -1.15
#